data_be9c1e05e35f6099bf765aa76457fc71
#
_entry.id   be9c1e05e35f6099bf765aa76457fc71
#
_cell.length_a   1.000
_cell.length_b   1.000
_cell.length_c   1.000
_cell.angle_alpha   90.00
_cell.angle_beta   90.00
_cell.angle_gamma   90.00
#
_symmetry.space_group_name_H-M   'P 1'
#
loop_
_entity.id
_entity.type
_entity.pdbx_description
1 polymer ?
#
loop_
_entity_poly.entity_id
_entity_poly.type
_entity_poly.pdbx_seq_one_letter_code
_entity_poly.pdbx_strand_id
1 'polypeptide(L)'
;MKRTHKCNQVTTDLIGQEITVSGWIHRRRDHGGVIFFDVRDEHGLVQVVYNPESKDTFSLAETCRNEFVIFSKGIVNERPVGTANDNLITGEVEIIASDLEILNSSLPIPFQLDEYSSVGEETRLKYRFLDLRRTEMQDNLRLRSKVSTSLRNYLDNEDFIEIETPLLTKATPEGARDYLVPSRTFPGQFFALPQSPQLFKQTLMASGFEKYFQFAKCFRDEDLRADRQPEFTQLDIEMSFVDSKEVMSLITKMIKQVFKESLSVDLGEFVEITYREAIEKYGVDKPDLRNPLELIEVKELFKECDFKVFNEPANDIDSRIAAIKVPNGKLLTRKQIDEYTEFVGNYGAKGLAYIRVEDPSKGKEGLQSPIIKFIEDSIIESLLSTLKVQEGDIIFFGAGKRNIVNDSLAALRDLVAKDLDLLTCEWAPCWVVDFPMFEKNKSGDLTPLHHPFTAPNCTADELKNDPLGALTEAYDIVLNGTELGGGSVRIHDRLMQETVLKLLNINEKEAEEKFGFLISALQHGCPPHAGLAIGFDRMIMLMTGSDSIRDVIAFPKTQTASCLLTEAPGQAAQEQLEELHIRFHGLEKED
;
A
#
# COMPACT_ATOMS: atom_id res chain seq x y z
N MET A 1 29.63 22.92 20.87
CA MET A 1 30.01 22.77 19.46
C MET A 1 28.83 23.14 18.59
N LYS A 2 28.97 24.13 17.74
CA LYS A 2 27.89 24.56 16.85
C LYS A 2 28.47 24.57 15.43
N ARG A 3 27.96 23.66 14.57
CA ARG A 3 28.27 23.70 13.14
C ARG A 3 27.75 25.01 12.54
N THR A 4 28.50 25.62 11.64
CA THR A 4 28.10 26.83 10.94
C THR A 4 27.24 26.50 9.71
N HIS A 5 27.53 25.38 9.05
CA HIS A 5 26.86 24.95 7.81
C HIS A 5 26.48 23.48 7.86
N LYS A 6 25.39 23.13 7.17
CA LYS A 6 25.04 21.76 6.81
C LYS A 6 25.91 21.30 5.64
N CYS A 7 26.09 20.00 5.47
CA CYS A 7 26.98 19.49 4.41
C CYS A 7 26.60 19.99 3.02
N ASN A 8 25.33 19.97 2.65
CA ASN A 8 24.85 20.42 1.32
C ASN A 8 24.92 21.94 1.10
N GLN A 9 25.18 22.73 2.13
CA GLN A 9 25.31 24.20 2.03
C GLN A 9 26.73 24.62 1.67
N VAL A 10 27.68 23.68 1.64
CA VAL A 10 29.09 23.99 1.32
C VAL A 10 29.25 23.99 -0.19
N THR A 11 29.16 25.17 -0.78
CA THR A 11 29.22 25.41 -2.24
C THR A 11 30.38 26.36 -2.59
N THR A 12 30.55 26.64 -3.87
CA THR A 12 31.59 27.55 -4.39
C THR A 12 31.51 28.96 -3.79
N ASP A 13 30.31 29.41 -3.35
CA ASP A 13 30.12 30.72 -2.71
C ASP A 13 30.86 30.87 -1.36
N LEU A 14 31.29 29.74 -0.76
CA LEU A 14 31.98 29.71 0.50
C LEU A 14 33.51 29.58 0.35
N ILE A 15 34.05 29.55 -0.87
CA ILE A 15 35.50 29.44 -1.10
C ILE A 15 36.24 30.53 -0.36
N GLY A 16 37.30 30.15 0.38
CA GLY A 16 38.10 31.02 1.21
C GLY A 16 37.54 31.30 2.61
N GLN A 17 36.32 30.85 2.90
CA GLN A 17 35.71 31.03 4.22
C GLN A 17 36.07 29.87 5.16
N GLU A 18 36.28 30.20 6.44
CA GLU A 18 36.41 29.20 7.48
C GLU A 18 35.06 28.78 8.01
N ILE A 19 34.76 27.48 7.92
CA ILE A 19 33.48 26.90 8.32
C ILE A 19 33.67 25.70 9.25
N THR A 20 32.55 25.29 9.86
CA THR A 20 32.49 24.05 10.65
C THR A 20 31.34 23.17 10.17
N VAL A 21 31.62 21.87 10.05
CA VAL A 21 30.65 20.83 9.74
C VAL A 21 30.66 19.73 10.80
N SER A 22 29.55 19.03 10.95
CA SER A 22 29.46 17.86 11.84
C SER A 22 28.60 16.80 11.16
N GLY A 23 29.03 15.56 11.28
CA GLY A 23 28.31 14.43 10.66
C GLY A 23 29.03 13.12 10.87
N TRP A 24 28.59 12.13 10.15
CA TRP A 24 29.18 10.79 10.10
C TRP A 24 30.23 10.72 8.97
N ILE A 25 31.35 10.04 9.20
CA ILE A 25 32.30 9.69 8.14
C ILE A 25 31.66 8.60 7.28
N HIS A 26 31.07 8.98 6.18
CA HIS A 26 30.45 8.04 5.24
C HIS A 26 31.52 7.17 4.57
N ARG A 27 32.60 7.79 4.12
CA ARG A 27 33.71 7.10 3.49
C ARG A 27 35.05 7.75 3.88
N ARG A 28 36.02 6.91 4.32
CA ARG A 28 37.39 7.29 4.51
C ARG A 28 38.26 6.78 3.37
N ARG A 29 39.08 7.64 2.82
CA ARG A 29 40.06 7.31 1.79
C ARG A 29 41.42 7.84 2.22
N ASP A 30 42.51 7.14 1.85
CA ASP A 30 43.89 7.51 2.06
C ASP A 30 44.61 7.40 0.72
N HIS A 31 45.08 8.53 0.20
CA HIS A 31 45.78 8.62 -1.06
C HIS A 31 47.04 9.47 -0.94
N GLY A 32 48.19 8.80 -1.09
CA GLY A 32 49.48 9.49 -1.12
C GLY A 32 49.84 10.22 0.17
N GLY A 33 49.32 9.78 1.31
CA GLY A 33 49.56 10.40 2.61
C GLY A 33 48.63 11.59 2.92
N VAL A 34 47.56 11.75 2.19
CA VAL A 34 46.46 12.69 2.49
C VAL A 34 45.19 11.89 2.79
N ILE A 35 44.49 12.24 3.85
CA ILE A 35 43.27 11.57 4.28
C ILE A 35 42.06 12.38 3.84
N PHE A 36 41.07 11.70 3.19
CA PHE A 36 39.83 12.28 2.75
C PHE A 36 38.65 11.64 3.50
N PHE A 37 37.78 12.48 4.06
CA PHE A 37 36.53 12.05 4.63
C PHE A 37 35.38 12.61 3.79
N ASP A 38 34.49 11.73 3.31
CA ASP A 38 33.18 12.16 2.87
C ASP A 38 32.29 12.23 4.13
N VAL A 39 32.06 13.45 4.62
CA VAL A 39 31.25 13.69 5.82
C VAL A 39 29.78 13.82 5.42
N ARG A 40 28.94 13.01 6.03
CA ARG A 40 27.48 12.96 5.78
C ARG A 40 26.72 13.54 6.95
N ASP A 41 25.77 14.41 6.66
CA ASP A 41 24.67 14.75 7.57
C ASP A 41 23.32 14.41 6.93
N GLU A 42 22.22 14.82 7.54
CA GLU A 42 20.86 14.62 7.02
C GLU A 42 20.63 15.26 5.63
N HIS A 43 21.44 16.25 5.26
CA HIS A 43 21.21 17.08 4.08
C HIS A 43 22.14 16.76 2.91
N GLY A 44 23.18 15.96 3.11
CA GLY A 44 24.08 15.55 2.04
C GLY A 44 25.48 15.20 2.50
N LEU A 45 26.39 15.26 1.55
CA LEU A 45 27.81 14.91 1.71
C LEU A 45 28.70 16.11 1.40
N VAL A 46 29.82 16.22 2.12
CA VAL A 46 30.92 17.14 1.79
C VAL A 46 32.26 16.46 2.00
N GLN A 47 33.22 16.71 1.12
CA GLN A 47 34.58 16.21 1.27
C GLN A 47 35.38 17.10 2.24
N VAL A 48 36.01 16.46 3.21
CA VAL A 48 36.98 17.11 4.14
C VAL A 48 38.33 16.47 3.96
N VAL A 49 39.39 17.30 3.83
CA VAL A 49 40.76 16.88 3.53
C VAL A 49 41.65 17.16 4.70
N TYR A 50 42.42 16.16 5.12
CA TYR A 50 43.38 16.23 6.22
C TYR A 50 44.79 16.06 5.66
N ASN A 51 45.56 17.13 5.69
CA ASN A 51 46.95 17.16 5.20
C ASN A 51 47.94 16.80 6.30
N PRO A 52 49.05 16.09 5.99
CA PRO A 52 50.05 15.67 6.95
C PRO A 52 50.85 16.85 7.56
N GLU A 53 50.71 18.04 6.99
CA GLU A 53 51.32 19.28 7.54
C GLU A 53 50.68 19.66 8.88
N SER A 54 49.41 19.36 9.09
CA SER A 54 48.65 19.55 10.34
C SER A 54 48.78 18.30 11.22
N LYS A 55 49.96 18.05 11.80
CA LYS A 55 50.34 16.79 12.44
C LYS A 55 49.30 16.23 13.44
N ASP A 56 48.80 17.07 14.34
CA ASP A 56 47.86 16.62 15.39
C ASP A 56 46.51 16.21 14.80
N THR A 57 45.94 17.02 13.93
CA THR A 57 44.70 16.77 13.25
C THR A 57 44.79 15.55 12.30
N PHE A 58 45.94 15.42 11.60
CA PHE A 58 46.19 14.29 10.71
C PHE A 58 46.31 12.97 11.49
N SER A 59 47.08 12.94 12.58
CA SER A 59 47.23 11.77 13.44
C SER A 59 45.86 11.33 14.01
N LEU A 60 45.02 12.28 14.37
CA LEU A 60 43.66 11.96 14.82
C LEU A 60 42.82 11.39 13.68
N ALA A 61 42.91 11.94 12.46
CA ALA A 61 42.21 11.44 11.26
C ALA A 61 42.64 10.01 10.88
N GLU A 62 43.88 9.60 11.12
CA GLU A 62 44.36 8.23 10.91
C GLU A 62 43.61 7.21 11.77
N THR A 63 43.16 7.59 12.97
CA THR A 63 42.43 6.73 13.90
C THR A 63 40.95 6.56 13.50
N CYS A 64 40.41 7.50 12.72
CA CYS A 64 39.00 7.50 12.34
C CYS A 64 38.63 6.34 11.41
N ARG A 65 37.39 5.89 11.50
CA ARG A 65 36.79 4.86 10.67
C ARG A 65 35.44 5.34 10.16
N ASN A 66 34.88 4.61 9.18
CA ASN A 66 33.54 4.89 8.69
C ASN A 66 32.51 4.88 9.83
N GLU A 67 31.51 5.72 9.72
CA GLU A 67 30.42 5.94 10.69
C GLU A 67 30.86 6.55 12.04
N PHE A 68 32.17 6.96 12.22
CA PHE A 68 32.50 7.83 13.33
C PHE A 68 31.78 9.16 13.17
N VAL A 69 31.29 9.72 14.27
CA VAL A 69 30.69 11.05 14.33
C VAL A 69 31.77 12.07 14.63
N ILE A 70 31.91 13.05 13.77
CA ILE A 70 32.97 14.05 13.89
C ILE A 70 32.43 15.49 13.84
N PHE A 71 33.20 16.38 14.40
CA PHE A 71 33.15 17.81 14.15
C PHE A 71 34.48 18.20 13.48
N SER A 72 34.39 18.89 12.34
CA SER A 72 35.56 19.35 11.62
C SER A 72 35.44 20.84 11.28
N LYS A 73 36.56 21.56 11.41
CA LYS A 73 36.69 22.97 11.08
C LYS A 73 37.75 23.12 10.00
N GLY A 74 37.52 23.98 9.03
CA GLY A 74 38.47 24.20 7.96
C GLY A 74 38.06 25.30 6.99
N ILE A 75 38.88 25.51 5.97
CA ILE A 75 38.68 26.50 4.93
C ILE A 75 38.11 25.78 3.69
N VAL A 76 37.08 26.35 3.11
CA VAL A 76 36.49 25.83 1.85
C VAL A 76 37.41 26.21 0.69
N ASN A 77 37.81 25.22 -0.07
CA ASN A 77 38.64 25.38 -1.27
C ASN A 77 37.94 24.74 -2.49
N GLU A 78 38.27 25.20 -3.68
CA GLU A 78 37.94 24.52 -4.93
C GLU A 78 38.70 23.20 -5.01
N ARG A 79 38.08 22.12 -5.48
CA ARG A 79 38.78 20.85 -5.69
C ARG A 79 39.83 20.99 -6.81
N PRO A 80 40.91 20.22 -6.76
CA PRO A 80 41.89 20.19 -7.84
C PRO A 80 41.21 19.87 -9.20
N VAL A 81 41.75 20.49 -10.27
CA VAL A 81 41.25 20.30 -11.62
C VAL A 81 41.17 18.80 -11.98
N GLY A 82 40.00 18.34 -12.44
CA GLY A 82 39.75 16.95 -12.80
C GLY A 82 39.33 16.03 -11.65
N THR A 83 39.11 16.58 -10.43
CA THR A 83 38.61 15.80 -9.28
C THR A 83 37.21 16.21 -8.82
N ALA A 84 36.56 17.12 -9.51
CA ALA A 84 35.16 17.48 -9.27
C ALA A 84 34.24 16.24 -9.41
N ASN A 85 33.19 16.20 -8.62
CA ASN A 85 32.22 15.11 -8.63
C ASN A 85 30.82 15.66 -8.96
N ASP A 86 30.42 15.56 -10.22
CA ASP A 86 29.16 16.10 -10.73
C ASP A 86 27.90 15.47 -10.09
N ASN A 87 28.04 14.34 -9.39
CA ASN A 87 26.94 13.68 -8.68
C ASN A 87 26.65 14.28 -7.29
N LEU A 88 27.46 15.23 -6.84
CA LEU A 88 27.30 15.89 -5.54
C LEU A 88 27.12 17.39 -5.71
N ILE A 89 26.14 17.99 -5.01
CA ILE A 89 25.96 19.45 -4.95
C ILE A 89 27.24 20.15 -4.49
N THR A 90 28.00 19.51 -3.61
CA THR A 90 29.26 19.99 -3.04
C THR A 90 30.48 19.52 -3.84
N GLY A 91 30.26 18.94 -5.03
CA GLY A 91 31.29 18.20 -5.75
C GLY A 91 32.43 19.04 -6.32
N GLU A 92 32.26 20.36 -6.44
CA GLU A 92 33.28 21.31 -6.90
C GLU A 92 34.20 21.81 -5.77
N VAL A 93 33.79 21.59 -4.51
CA VAL A 93 34.54 22.12 -3.35
C VAL A 93 34.96 21.02 -2.37
N GLU A 94 35.92 21.35 -1.53
CA GLU A 94 36.36 20.54 -0.40
C GLU A 94 36.72 21.44 0.78
N ILE A 95 36.70 20.91 2.00
CA ILE A 95 37.12 21.60 3.20
C ILE A 95 38.54 21.16 3.55
N ILE A 96 39.52 22.07 3.54
CA ILE A 96 40.86 21.81 4.06
C ILE A 96 40.80 21.96 5.57
N ALA A 97 40.88 20.85 6.29
CA ALA A 97 40.69 20.82 7.73
C ALA A 97 41.85 21.46 8.51
N SER A 98 41.50 22.34 9.44
CA SER A 98 42.39 22.89 10.44
C SER A 98 42.21 22.27 11.83
N ASP A 99 41.00 21.67 12.08
CA ASP A 99 40.69 21.05 13.37
C ASP A 99 39.73 19.86 13.15
N LEU A 100 39.87 18.84 14.03
CA LEU A 100 39.06 17.63 14.05
C LEU A 100 38.77 17.22 15.49
N GLU A 101 37.52 16.94 15.80
CA GLU A 101 37.11 16.33 17.04
C GLU A 101 36.26 15.07 16.77
N ILE A 102 36.62 13.96 17.39
CA ILE A 102 35.81 12.75 17.37
C ILE A 102 34.75 12.89 18.45
N LEU A 103 33.49 13.11 18.04
CA LEU A 103 32.36 13.23 18.95
C LEU A 103 31.92 11.86 19.47
N ASN A 104 31.99 10.84 18.61
CA ASN A 104 31.71 9.45 18.98
C ASN A 104 32.37 8.50 17.97
N SER A 105 32.85 7.36 18.47
CA SER A 105 33.36 6.27 17.63
C SER A 105 32.23 5.29 17.25
N SER A 106 32.46 4.51 16.19
CA SER A 106 31.56 3.48 15.75
C SER A 106 32.21 2.10 15.77
N LEU A 107 31.46 1.08 16.12
CA LEU A 107 31.83 -0.29 15.82
C LEU A 107 31.75 -0.54 14.30
N PRO A 108 32.39 -1.58 13.76
CA PRO A 108 32.19 -2.01 12.38
C PRO A 108 30.72 -2.25 12.11
N ILE A 109 30.20 -1.62 11.05
CA ILE A 109 28.78 -1.77 10.67
C ILE A 109 28.54 -3.11 9.98
N PRO A 110 27.37 -3.74 10.19
CA PRO A 110 27.07 -5.08 9.65
C PRO A 110 26.82 -5.10 8.14
N PHE A 111 26.59 -3.93 7.52
CA PHE A 111 26.36 -3.79 6.08
C PHE A 111 26.76 -2.39 5.59
N GLN A 112 26.97 -2.24 4.29
CA GLN A 112 27.27 -0.95 3.68
C GLN A 112 25.98 -0.09 3.59
N LEU A 113 26.15 1.22 3.76
CA LEU A 113 25.04 2.19 3.72
C LEU A 113 24.89 2.85 2.33
N ASP A 114 25.39 2.20 1.29
CA ASP A 114 25.27 2.65 -0.09
C ASP A 114 24.04 2.05 -0.79
N GLU A 115 23.70 2.60 -1.94
CA GLU A 115 22.54 2.21 -2.77
C GLU A 115 22.66 0.77 -3.32
N TYR A 116 23.87 0.21 -3.34
CA TYR A 116 24.17 -1.10 -3.93
C TYR A 116 24.16 -2.24 -2.89
N SER A 117 23.81 -1.94 -1.65
CA SER A 117 23.80 -2.94 -0.59
C SER A 117 22.65 -3.93 -0.74
N SER A 118 22.97 -5.18 -1.10
CA SER A 118 22.03 -6.30 -1.22
C SER A 118 21.73 -6.99 0.11
N VAL A 119 21.62 -6.25 1.19
CA VAL A 119 21.40 -6.81 2.54
C VAL A 119 19.96 -7.26 2.71
N GLY A 120 19.78 -8.47 3.24
CA GLY A 120 18.47 -9.03 3.53
C GLY A 120 17.67 -8.17 4.54
N GLU A 121 16.35 -8.19 4.39
CA GLU A 121 15.40 -7.38 5.17
C GLU A 121 15.58 -7.57 6.68
N GLU A 122 15.79 -8.79 7.16
CA GLU A 122 15.96 -9.07 8.59
C GLU A 122 17.13 -8.29 9.20
N THR A 123 18.28 -8.23 8.51
CA THR A 123 19.45 -7.47 8.97
C THR A 123 19.16 -5.97 8.98
N ARG A 124 18.48 -5.47 7.95
CA ARG A 124 18.03 -4.07 7.87
C ARG A 124 17.10 -3.71 9.02
N LEU A 125 16.14 -4.57 9.35
CA LEU A 125 15.19 -4.37 10.45
C LEU A 125 15.84 -4.49 11.83
N LYS A 126 16.79 -5.40 12.00
CA LYS A 126 17.56 -5.54 13.26
C LYS A 126 18.42 -4.30 13.54
N TYR A 127 19.10 -3.80 12.52
CA TYR A 127 19.93 -2.60 12.62
C TYR A 127 19.25 -1.39 11.98
N ARG A 128 17.96 -1.21 12.23
CA ARG A 128 17.12 -0.20 11.57
C ARG A 128 17.67 1.22 11.72
N PHE A 129 18.32 1.54 12.84
CA PHE A 129 18.98 2.82 13.05
C PHE A 129 20.16 3.09 12.08
N LEU A 130 20.78 2.04 11.53
CA LEU A 130 21.76 2.17 10.44
C LEU A 130 21.06 2.25 9.07
N ASP A 131 20.08 1.41 8.83
CA ASP A 131 19.31 1.41 7.59
C ASP A 131 18.64 2.78 7.32
N LEU A 132 18.14 3.43 8.37
CA LEU A 132 17.59 4.79 8.31
C LEU A 132 18.62 5.90 7.99
N ARG A 133 19.93 5.58 7.96
CA ARG A 133 20.97 6.51 7.46
C ARG A 133 21.11 6.48 5.95
N ARG A 134 20.56 5.49 5.28
CA ARG A 134 20.60 5.39 3.81
C ARG A 134 19.75 6.50 3.19
N THR A 135 20.22 7.05 2.08
CA THR A 135 19.57 8.17 1.39
C THR A 135 18.13 7.84 1.01
N GLU A 136 17.89 6.66 0.42
CA GLU A 136 16.54 6.21 0.01
C GLU A 136 15.57 6.21 1.19
N MET A 137 15.99 5.68 2.34
CA MET A 137 15.15 5.63 3.54
C MET A 137 14.83 7.01 4.08
N GLN A 138 15.81 7.91 4.05
CA GLN A 138 15.61 9.30 4.47
C GLN A 138 14.68 10.04 3.51
N ASP A 139 14.83 9.84 2.21
CA ASP A 139 14.00 10.49 1.20
C ASP A 139 12.55 10.00 1.27
N ASN A 140 12.32 8.70 1.50
CA ASN A 140 11.00 8.15 1.74
C ASN A 140 10.32 8.81 2.94
N LEU A 141 11.03 8.96 4.06
CA LEU A 141 10.47 9.59 5.26
C LEU A 141 10.29 11.11 5.11
N ARG A 142 11.16 11.79 4.35
CA ARG A 142 10.97 13.21 4.01
C ARG A 142 9.75 13.41 3.12
N LEU A 143 9.58 12.56 2.10
CA LEU A 143 8.38 12.59 1.25
C LEU A 143 7.13 12.34 2.09
N ARG A 144 7.14 11.33 2.96
CA ARG A 144 6.06 11.07 3.91
C ARG A 144 5.68 12.29 4.74
N SER A 145 6.68 12.98 5.30
CA SER A 145 6.47 14.20 6.09
C SER A 145 5.88 15.35 5.25
N LYS A 146 6.41 15.56 4.03
CA LYS A 146 5.93 16.58 3.09
C LYS A 146 4.48 16.33 2.69
N VAL A 147 4.15 15.09 2.34
CA VAL A 147 2.78 14.68 1.97
C VAL A 147 1.81 14.85 3.14
N SER A 148 2.20 14.45 4.34
CA SER A 148 1.38 14.66 5.55
C SER A 148 1.07 16.13 5.81
N THR A 149 2.05 17.01 5.61
CA THR A 149 1.88 18.46 5.76
C THR A 149 0.97 19.02 4.67
N SER A 150 1.16 18.60 3.41
CA SER A 150 0.32 19.05 2.28
C SER A 150 -1.15 18.65 2.48
N LEU A 151 -1.42 17.41 2.93
CA LEU A 151 -2.77 16.92 3.23
C LEU A 151 -3.44 17.73 4.35
N ARG A 152 -2.71 18.01 5.45
CA ARG A 152 -3.24 18.86 6.54
C ARG A 152 -3.57 20.27 6.07
N ASN A 153 -2.68 20.89 5.31
CA ASN A 153 -2.90 22.23 4.77
C ASN A 153 -4.11 22.27 3.83
N TYR A 154 -4.29 21.23 3.00
CA TYR A 154 -5.45 21.14 2.12
C TYR A 154 -6.74 21.06 2.92
N LEU A 155 -6.81 20.16 3.91
CA LEU A 155 -8.01 19.93 4.72
C LEU A 155 -8.33 21.14 5.62
N ASP A 156 -7.32 21.80 6.19
CA ASP A 156 -7.49 23.04 6.97
C ASP A 156 -8.08 24.16 6.10
N ASN A 157 -7.61 24.30 4.87
CA ASN A 157 -8.17 25.29 3.91
C ASN A 157 -9.60 24.96 3.45
N GLU A 158 -10.05 23.72 3.59
CA GLU A 158 -11.41 23.26 3.31
C GLU A 158 -12.28 23.25 4.58
N ASP A 159 -11.85 23.89 5.67
CA ASP A 159 -12.54 24.02 6.96
C ASP A 159 -12.73 22.68 7.72
N PHE A 160 -11.84 21.70 7.53
CA PHE A 160 -11.85 20.48 8.33
C PHE A 160 -11.15 20.68 9.67
N ILE A 161 -11.65 20.01 10.69
CA ILE A 161 -11.07 19.99 12.04
C ILE A 161 -10.36 18.67 12.28
N GLU A 162 -9.07 18.72 12.64
CA GLU A 162 -8.34 17.51 13.09
C GLU A 162 -8.73 17.19 14.53
N ILE A 163 -9.35 16.02 14.75
CA ILE A 163 -9.78 15.57 16.07
C ILE A 163 -9.23 14.17 16.34
N GLU A 164 -8.49 14.01 17.43
CA GLU A 164 -7.98 12.71 17.86
C GLU A 164 -9.07 11.88 18.53
N THR A 165 -9.09 10.57 18.23
CA THR A 165 -9.99 9.59 18.84
C THR A 165 -9.22 8.65 19.75
N PRO A 166 -9.88 8.00 20.74
CA PRO A 166 -9.19 7.13 21.69
C PRO A 166 -8.49 5.94 21.04
N LEU A 167 -7.28 5.62 21.52
CA LEU A 167 -6.60 4.35 21.20
C LEU A 167 -7.03 3.22 22.15
N LEU A 168 -7.38 3.52 23.39
CA LEU A 168 -7.96 2.56 24.32
C LEU A 168 -9.48 2.59 24.16
N THR A 169 -10.03 1.67 23.40
CA THR A 169 -11.46 1.61 23.08
C THR A 169 -12.04 0.23 23.39
N LYS A 170 -13.26 -0.01 23.00
CA LYS A 170 -13.93 -1.29 23.07
C LYS A 170 -13.67 -2.08 21.78
N ALA A 171 -13.59 -3.41 21.88
CA ALA A 171 -13.48 -4.28 20.72
C ALA A 171 -14.67 -4.07 19.76
N THR A 172 -14.37 -3.88 18.48
CA THR A 172 -15.37 -3.67 17.43
C THR A 172 -15.12 -4.65 16.27
N PRO A 173 -16.16 -5.36 15.80
CA PRO A 173 -16.00 -6.33 14.72
C PRO A 173 -15.95 -5.60 13.36
N GLU A 174 -14.78 -5.16 12.94
CA GLU A 174 -14.54 -4.52 11.64
C GLU A 174 -13.86 -5.45 10.62
N GLY A 175 -13.83 -6.77 10.88
CA GLY A 175 -13.30 -7.77 9.96
C GLY A 175 -11.97 -8.39 10.37
N ALA A 176 -11.04 -7.65 10.97
CA ALA A 176 -9.80 -8.18 11.53
C ALA A 176 -9.98 -8.60 13.02
N ARG A 177 -8.98 -9.27 13.58
CA ARG A 177 -8.92 -9.50 15.03
C ARG A 177 -8.39 -8.27 15.74
N ASP A 178 -8.91 -8.00 16.94
CA ASP A 178 -8.49 -6.88 17.78
C ASP A 178 -7.25 -7.23 18.59
N TYR A 179 -6.35 -6.26 18.79
CA TYR A 179 -5.33 -6.31 19.83
C TYR A 179 -5.95 -5.92 21.16
N LEU A 180 -5.88 -6.80 22.16
CA LEU A 180 -6.48 -6.61 23.48
C LEU A 180 -5.45 -6.06 24.47
N VAL A 181 -5.86 -5.05 25.25
CA VAL A 181 -5.06 -4.45 26.32
C VAL A 181 -5.79 -4.68 27.65
N PRO A 182 -5.23 -5.46 28.58
CA PRO A 182 -5.89 -5.76 29.85
C PRO A 182 -6.02 -4.53 30.74
N SER A 183 -7.14 -4.40 31.46
CA SER A 183 -7.37 -3.32 32.40
C SER A 183 -6.92 -3.71 33.80
N ARG A 184 -5.99 -2.95 34.38
CA ARG A 184 -5.59 -3.12 35.78
C ARG A 184 -6.72 -2.75 36.76
N THR A 185 -7.53 -1.74 36.41
CA THR A 185 -8.60 -1.21 37.27
C THR A 185 -9.86 -2.08 37.25
N PHE A 186 -10.11 -2.79 36.16
CA PHE A 186 -11.29 -3.66 35.98
C PHE A 186 -10.82 -5.08 35.68
N PRO A 187 -10.61 -5.94 36.71
CA PRO A 187 -10.14 -7.30 36.52
C PRO A 187 -11.01 -8.11 35.55
N GLY A 188 -10.37 -8.80 34.63
CA GLY A 188 -11.06 -9.61 33.60
C GLY A 188 -11.67 -8.81 32.46
N GLN A 189 -11.51 -7.49 32.44
CA GLN A 189 -11.94 -6.64 31.34
C GLN A 189 -10.73 -6.13 30.53
N PHE A 190 -10.97 -5.90 29.24
CA PHE A 190 -9.94 -5.49 28.29
C PHE A 190 -10.40 -4.26 27.49
N PHE A 191 -9.47 -3.35 27.24
CA PHE A 191 -9.57 -2.45 26.11
C PHE A 191 -9.14 -3.18 24.84
N ALA A 192 -9.56 -2.67 23.70
CA ALA A 192 -9.01 -3.05 22.40
C ALA A 192 -8.33 -1.84 21.76
N LEU A 193 -7.29 -2.09 20.96
CA LEU A 193 -6.74 -1.07 20.08
C LEU A 193 -7.63 -0.95 18.83
N PRO A 194 -7.91 0.27 18.32
CA PRO A 194 -8.89 0.50 17.26
C PRO A 194 -8.41 -0.06 15.91
N GLN A 195 -9.29 -0.75 15.21
CA GLN A 195 -9.05 -1.14 13.81
C GLN A 195 -9.17 0.06 12.85
N SER A 196 -10.03 1.01 13.21
CA SER A 196 -10.21 2.32 12.58
C SER A 196 -10.96 3.25 13.54
N PRO A 197 -11.03 4.57 13.32
CA PRO A 197 -11.85 5.49 14.10
C PRO A 197 -13.32 5.51 13.65
N GLN A 198 -13.82 4.52 12.90
CA GLN A 198 -15.11 4.54 12.21
C GLN A 198 -16.29 4.95 13.10
N LEU A 199 -16.42 4.33 14.26
CA LEU A 199 -17.55 4.61 15.15
C LEU A 199 -17.47 6.00 15.78
N PHE A 200 -16.26 6.47 16.07
CA PHE A 200 -16.03 7.80 16.65
C PHE A 200 -16.25 8.91 15.65
N LYS A 201 -15.78 8.77 14.40
CA LYS A 201 -15.97 9.81 13.38
C LYS A 201 -17.44 9.99 13.03
N GLN A 202 -18.24 8.91 12.98
CA GLN A 202 -19.70 9.01 12.84
C GLN A 202 -20.35 9.67 14.07
N THR A 203 -19.88 9.36 15.28
CA THR A 203 -20.37 10.00 16.51
C THR A 203 -20.06 11.50 16.53
N LEU A 204 -18.91 11.93 15.96
CA LEU A 204 -18.58 13.35 15.82
C LEU A 204 -19.57 14.07 14.89
N MET A 205 -20.01 13.45 13.80
CA MET A 205 -21.07 14.00 12.95
C MET A 205 -22.39 14.16 13.73
N ALA A 206 -22.78 13.14 14.50
CA ALA A 206 -23.95 13.25 15.39
C ALA A 206 -23.78 14.30 16.51
N SER A 207 -22.54 14.66 16.84
CA SER A 207 -22.20 15.70 17.84
C SER A 207 -22.21 17.13 17.27
N GLY A 208 -22.52 17.29 15.98
CA GLY A 208 -22.62 18.59 15.32
C GLY A 208 -21.34 19.11 14.67
N PHE A 209 -20.31 18.26 14.54
CA PHE A 209 -19.17 18.57 13.67
C PHE A 209 -19.55 18.27 12.22
N GLU A 210 -19.23 19.17 11.30
CA GLU A 210 -19.59 19.01 9.90
C GLU A 210 -18.45 18.44 9.05
N LYS A 211 -17.20 18.72 9.41
CA LYS A 211 -16.02 18.27 8.67
C LYS A 211 -14.92 17.85 9.64
N TYR A 212 -14.57 16.59 9.61
CA TYR A 212 -13.56 15.97 10.48
C TYR A 212 -12.49 15.29 9.65
N PHE A 213 -11.25 15.34 10.13
CA PHE A 213 -10.20 14.44 9.70
C PHE A 213 -9.27 14.05 10.85
N GLN A 214 -8.52 12.97 10.64
CA GLN A 214 -7.47 12.50 11.57
C GLN A 214 -6.45 11.64 10.84
N PHE A 215 -5.16 11.82 11.16
CA PHE A 215 -4.15 10.79 10.88
C PHE A 215 -4.22 9.74 11.99
N ALA A 216 -5.10 8.77 11.82
CA ALA A 216 -5.42 7.76 12.83
C ALA A 216 -4.41 6.61 12.83
N LYS A 217 -3.99 6.18 14.03
CA LYS A 217 -3.29 4.91 14.22
C LYS A 217 -4.30 3.78 14.29
N CYS A 218 -4.14 2.80 13.39
CA CYS A 218 -5.00 1.63 13.26
C CYS A 218 -4.21 0.36 13.54
N PHE A 219 -4.89 -0.63 14.15
CA PHE A 219 -4.27 -1.88 14.59
C PHE A 219 -5.12 -3.06 14.12
N ARG A 220 -4.53 -4.02 13.41
CA ARG A 220 -5.22 -5.21 12.92
C ARG A 220 -4.33 -6.43 13.08
N ASP A 221 -4.81 -7.43 13.81
CA ASP A 221 -4.14 -8.73 13.95
C ASP A 221 -4.62 -9.64 12.82
N GLU A 222 -3.93 -9.56 11.70
CA GLU A 222 -4.20 -10.30 10.47
C GLU A 222 -2.93 -10.78 9.81
N ASP A 223 -3.05 -11.65 8.79
CA ASP A 223 -1.91 -12.13 8.03
C ASP A 223 -1.24 -10.99 7.28
N LEU A 224 0.05 -10.81 7.53
CA LEU A 224 0.82 -9.70 6.95
C LEU A 224 1.33 -10.03 5.55
N ARG A 225 1.29 -9.02 4.68
CA ARG A 225 1.80 -9.04 3.31
C ARG A 225 2.76 -7.87 3.10
N ALA A 226 3.26 -7.71 1.87
CA ALA A 226 4.15 -6.60 1.53
C ALA A 226 3.52 -5.22 1.78
N ASP A 227 2.20 -5.11 1.62
CA ASP A 227 1.40 -3.88 1.77
C ASP A 227 0.58 -3.81 3.07
N ARG A 228 0.86 -4.69 4.06
CA ARG A 228 0.15 -4.75 5.34
C ARG A 228 1.09 -4.74 6.53
N GLN A 229 0.68 -4.02 7.59
CA GLN A 229 1.34 -3.96 8.89
C GLN A 229 0.30 -4.12 10.01
N PRO A 230 0.67 -4.70 11.18
CA PRO A 230 -0.26 -4.85 12.29
C PRO A 230 -0.63 -3.51 12.93
N GLU A 231 0.22 -2.50 12.78
CA GLU A 231 -0.03 -1.11 13.10
C GLU A 231 0.31 -0.23 11.90
N PHE A 232 -0.61 0.63 11.49
CA PHE A 232 -0.48 1.49 10.32
C PHE A 232 -1.22 2.80 10.52
N THR A 233 -1.06 3.72 9.56
CA THR A 233 -1.70 5.03 9.62
C THR A 233 -2.74 5.15 8.51
N GLN A 234 -3.94 5.60 8.87
CA GLN A 234 -4.96 6.05 7.91
C GLN A 234 -5.12 7.56 7.99
N LEU A 235 -5.43 8.20 6.87
CA LEU A 235 -6.08 9.50 6.85
C LEU A 235 -7.58 9.25 6.79
N ASP A 236 -8.24 9.47 7.90
CA ASP A 236 -9.69 9.35 8.04
C ASP A 236 -10.37 10.70 7.87
N ILE A 237 -11.45 10.71 7.08
CA ILE A 237 -12.23 11.92 6.74
C ILE A 237 -13.70 11.57 6.91
N GLU A 238 -14.49 12.49 7.49
CA GLU A 238 -15.94 12.37 7.59
C GLU A 238 -16.60 13.75 7.44
N MET A 239 -17.73 13.83 6.73
CA MET A 239 -18.45 15.05 6.41
C MET A 239 -19.95 14.86 6.59
N SER A 240 -20.61 15.86 7.14
CA SER A 240 -22.09 15.92 7.26
C SER A 240 -22.72 16.65 6.08
N PHE A 241 -23.98 16.29 5.76
CA PHE A 241 -24.82 16.93 4.73
C PHE A 241 -24.25 16.85 3.31
N VAL A 242 -23.55 15.75 2.99
CA VAL A 242 -22.93 15.50 1.68
C VAL A 242 -23.36 14.16 1.10
N ASP A 243 -23.25 14.03 -0.21
CA ASP A 243 -23.39 12.77 -0.94
C ASP A 243 -22.03 12.15 -1.32
N SER A 244 -22.07 10.98 -1.94
CA SER A 244 -20.87 10.25 -2.40
C SER A 244 -20.03 11.06 -3.41
N LYS A 245 -20.70 11.81 -4.32
CA LYS A 245 -20.01 12.58 -5.37
C LYS A 245 -19.27 13.78 -4.82
N GLU A 246 -19.81 14.43 -3.79
CA GLU A 246 -19.15 15.55 -3.12
C GLU A 246 -17.89 15.08 -2.42
N VAL A 247 -17.93 13.93 -1.71
CA VAL A 247 -16.74 13.34 -1.07
C VAL A 247 -15.71 12.94 -2.13
N MET A 248 -16.12 12.21 -3.17
CA MET A 248 -15.22 11.79 -4.26
C MET A 248 -14.56 12.99 -4.95
N SER A 249 -15.31 14.07 -5.19
CA SER A 249 -14.79 15.31 -5.78
C SER A 249 -13.74 15.99 -4.90
N LEU A 250 -13.99 16.11 -3.59
CA LEU A 250 -13.04 16.67 -2.63
C LEU A 250 -11.74 15.86 -2.60
N ILE A 251 -11.85 14.54 -2.45
CA ILE A 251 -10.71 13.63 -2.37
C ILE A 251 -9.90 13.64 -3.67
N THR A 252 -10.56 13.65 -4.83
CA THR A 252 -9.90 13.75 -6.14
C THR A 252 -9.04 15.02 -6.22
N LYS A 253 -9.58 16.17 -5.83
CA LYS A 253 -8.83 17.45 -5.83
C LYS A 253 -7.66 17.40 -4.85
N MET A 254 -7.88 16.87 -3.65
CA MET A 254 -6.86 16.72 -2.63
C MET A 254 -5.68 15.86 -3.11
N ILE A 255 -5.96 14.67 -3.64
CA ILE A 255 -4.92 13.75 -4.12
C ILE A 255 -4.15 14.34 -5.30
N LYS A 256 -4.85 14.96 -6.29
CA LYS A 256 -4.19 15.67 -7.41
C LYS A 256 -3.24 16.75 -6.92
N GLN A 257 -3.68 17.59 -5.98
CA GLN A 257 -2.83 18.65 -5.43
C GLN A 257 -1.60 18.09 -4.72
N VAL A 258 -1.77 17.07 -3.88
CA VAL A 258 -0.67 16.46 -3.12
C VAL A 258 0.38 15.83 -4.05
N PHE A 259 -0.04 15.10 -5.10
CA PHE A 259 0.88 14.55 -6.09
C PHE A 259 1.63 15.65 -6.86
N LYS A 260 0.92 16.71 -7.25
CA LYS A 260 1.54 17.86 -7.93
C LYS A 260 2.57 18.57 -7.05
N GLU A 261 2.24 18.84 -5.78
CA GLU A 261 3.14 19.53 -4.85
C GLU A 261 4.34 18.69 -4.42
N SER A 262 4.12 17.38 -4.25
CA SER A 262 5.13 16.48 -3.69
C SER A 262 6.06 15.88 -4.74
N LEU A 263 5.51 15.49 -5.91
CA LEU A 263 6.22 14.78 -6.97
C LEU A 263 6.28 15.55 -8.30
N SER A 264 5.58 16.70 -8.42
CA SER A 264 5.38 17.41 -9.69
C SER A 264 4.61 16.58 -10.75
N VAL A 265 3.78 15.64 -10.29
CA VAL A 265 2.99 14.74 -11.14
C VAL A 265 1.56 15.25 -11.29
N ASP A 266 1.04 15.25 -12.51
CA ASP A 266 -0.38 15.42 -12.80
C ASP A 266 -1.03 14.04 -12.99
N LEU A 267 -1.95 13.67 -12.11
CA LEU A 267 -2.64 12.38 -12.16
C LEU A 267 -3.71 12.27 -13.28
N GLY A 268 -3.99 13.35 -13.99
CA GLY A 268 -5.04 13.35 -15.02
C GLY A 268 -6.45 13.19 -14.42
N GLU A 269 -7.35 12.57 -15.18
CA GLU A 269 -8.73 12.33 -14.72
C GLU A 269 -8.86 11.00 -13.98
N PHE A 270 -9.74 10.98 -12.97
CA PHE A 270 -10.10 9.76 -12.25
C PHE A 270 -11.29 9.12 -12.96
N VAL A 271 -11.06 7.98 -13.57
CA VAL A 271 -12.11 7.21 -14.26
C VAL A 271 -13.04 6.61 -13.20
N GLU A 272 -14.36 6.72 -13.40
CA GLU A 272 -15.35 6.05 -12.56
C GLU A 272 -15.79 4.76 -13.25
N ILE A 273 -15.73 3.63 -12.54
CA ILE A 273 -16.17 2.32 -12.99
C ILE A 273 -17.02 1.66 -11.90
N THR A 274 -18.02 0.87 -12.30
CA THR A 274 -18.79 0.10 -11.32
C THR A 274 -18.03 -1.13 -10.85
N TYR A 275 -18.32 -1.62 -9.64
CA TYR A 275 -17.79 -2.88 -9.13
C TYR A 275 -18.04 -4.03 -10.14
N ARG A 276 -19.23 -4.07 -10.73
CA ARG A 276 -19.57 -5.08 -11.76
C ARG A 276 -18.60 -5.01 -12.93
N GLU A 277 -18.37 -3.82 -13.49
CA GLU A 277 -17.43 -3.64 -14.60
C GLU A 277 -16.01 -4.01 -14.22
N ALA A 278 -15.58 -3.65 -13.01
CA ALA A 278 -14.24 -4.01 -12.49
C ALA A 278 -14.07 -5.54 -12.46
N ILE A 279 -15.02 -6.27 -11.90
CA ILE A 279 -14.99 -7.73 -11.82
C ILE A 279 -15.15 -8.39 -13.20
N GLU A 280 -16.01 -7.86 -14.06
CA GLU A 280 -16.22 -8.44 -15.39
C GLU A 280 -15.03 -8.22 -16.33
N LYS A 281 -14.47 -7.01 -16.36
CA LYS A 281 -13.39 -6.64 -17.29
C LYS A 281 -11.99 -6.95 -16.77
N TYR A 282 -11.77 -6.94 -15.46
CA TYR A 282 -10.43 -7.06 -14.89
C TYR A 282 -10.28 -8.20 -13.88
N GLY A 283 -11.39 -8.80 -13.44
CA GLY A 283 -11.40 -9.91 -12.49
C GLY A 283 -11.18 -9.50 -11.03
N VAL A 284 -10.99 -8.22 -10.74
CA VAL A 284 -10.74 -7.66 -9.39
C VAL A 284 -11.48 -6.35 -9.20
N ASP A 285 -11.72 -5.98 -7.96
CA ASP A 285 -12.34 -4.72 -7.53
C ASP A 285 -11.38 -3.52 -7.51
N LYS A 286 -10.09 -3.75 -7.71
CA LYS A 286 -9.00 -2.75 -7.73
C LYS A 286 -8.10 -2.92 -8.95
N PRO A 287 -8.62 -2.66 -10.17
CA PRO A 287 -7.87 -2.91 -11.38
C PRO A 287 -6.72 -1.92 -11.59
N ASP A 288 -5.61 -2.41 -12.16
CA ASP A 288 -4.60 -1.53 -12.73
C ASP A 288 -5.02 -1.09 -14.14
N LEU A 289 -5.51 0.15 -14.25
CA LEU A 289 -5.96 0.70 -15.53
C LEU A 289 -4.82 1.18 -16.45
N ARG A 290 -3.56 1.13 -16.00
CA ARG A 290 -2.40 1.31 -16.87
C ARG A 290 -2.26 0.15 -17.86
N ASN A 291 -2.72 -1.03 -17.44
CA ASN A 291 -2.71 -2.25 -18.22
C ASN A 291 -3.94 -2.29 -19.15
N PRO A 292 -3.75 -2.25 -20.49
CA PRO A 292 -4.85 -2.19 -21.45
C PRO A 292 -5.56 -3.51 -21.69
N LEU A 293 -5.08 -4.62 -21.11
CA LEU A 293 -5.67 -5.93 -21.30
C LEU A 293 -6.99 -6.02 -20.52
N GLU A 294 -8.01 -6.60 -21.12
CA GLU A 294 -9.31 -6.85 -20.49
C GLU A 294 -9.68 -8.35 -20.56
N LEU A 295 -10.46 -8.81 -19.59
CA LEU A 295 -11.13 -10.10 -19.63
C LEU A 295 -12.41 -9.96 -20.45
N ILE A 296 -12.56 -10.78 -21.47
CA ILE A 296 -13.72 -10.77 -22.37
C ILE A 296 -14.53 -12.05 -22.10
N GLU A 297 -15.80 -11.88 -21.75
CA GLU A 297 -16.70 -13.01 -21.52
C GLU A 297 -16.99 -13.74 -22.83
N VAL A 298 -16.73 -15.05 -22.87
CA VAL A 298 -16.92 -15.89 -24.06
C VAL A 298 -17.74 -17.16 -23.76
N LYS A 299 -18.30 -17.26 -22.57
CA LYS A 299 -19.05 -18.44 -22.08
C LYS A 299 -20.14 -18.90 -23.04
N GLU A 300 -20.93 -18.00 -23.61
CA GLU A 300 -22.03 -18.31 -24.48
C GLU A 300 -21.60 -19.05 -25.76
N LEU A 301 -20.39 -18.77 -26.26
CA LEU A 301 -19.85 -19.39 -27.47
C LEU A 301 -19.60 -20.89 -27.31
N PHE A 302 -19.38 -21.36 -26.09
CA PHE A 302 -18.97 -22.74 -25.80
C PHE A 302 -20.08 -23.65 -25.25
N LYS A 303 -21.35 -23.23 -25.22
CA LYS A 303 -22.45 -24.01 -24.69
C LYS A 303 -22.67 -25.33 -25.42
N GLU A 304 -22.47 -25.35 -26.72
CA GLU A 304 -22.64 -26.53 -27.59
C GLU A 304 -21.29 -27.14 -28.03
N CYS A 305 -20.18 -26.69 -27.49
CA CYS A 305 -18.84 -27.17 -27.83
C CYS A 305 -18.60 -28.60 -27.31
N ASP A 306 -17.99 -29.44 -28.14
CA ASP A 306 -17.64 -30.81 -27.74
C ASP A 306 -16.48 -30.89 -26.72
N PHE A 307 -15.71 -29.80 -26.56
CA PHE A 307 -14.58 -29.74 -25.63
C PHE A 307 -15.07 -29.57 -24.19
N LYS A 308 -15.09 -30.67 -23.43
CA LYS A 308 -15.61 -30.73 -22.05
C LYS A 308 -15.08 -29.66 -21.10
N VAL A 309 -13.79 -29.30 -21.24
CA VAL A 309 -13.16 -28.26 -20.41
C VAL A 309 -13.86 -26.91 -20.52
N PHE A 310 -14.48 -26.62 -21.66
CA PHE A 310 -15.26 -25.41 -21.90
C PHE A 310 -16.76 -25.67 -21.81
N ASN A 311 -17.25 -26.79 -22.32
CA ASN A 311 -18.66 -27.12 -22.31
C ASN A 311 -19.26 -27.18 -20.89
N GLU A 312 -18.59 -27.90 -19.97
CA GLU A 312 -19.08 -28.03 -18.59
C GLU A 312 -19.21 -26.67 -17.88
N PRO A 313 -18.18 -25.80 -17.86
CA PRO A 313 -18.33 -24.44 -17.31
C PRO A 313 -19.33 -23.55 -18.09
N ALA A 314 -19.47 -23.74 -19.40
CA ALA A 314 -20.42 -22.98 -20.20
C ALA A 314 -21.87 -23.23 -19.77
N ASN A 315 -22.19 -24.43 -19.31
CA ASN A 315 -23.52 -24.87 -18.88
C ASN A 315 -23.72 -24.80 -17.34
N ASP A 316 -22.71 -24.41 -16.55
CA ASP A 316 -22.83 -24.21 -15.10
C ASP A 316 -23.04 -22.73 -14.78
N ILE A 317 -24.10 -22.39 -14.03
CA ILE A 317 -24.48 -21.01 -13.71
C ILE A 317 -23.42 -20.26 -12.89
N ASP A 318 -22.71 -20.98 -12.01
CA ASP A 318 -21.68 -20.42 -11.12
C ASP A 318 -20.30 -20.34 -11.78
N SER A 319 -20.17 -20.80 -13.01
CA SER A 319 -18.93 -20.83 -13.76
C SER A 319 -18.84 -19.71 -14.78
N ARG A 320 -17.60 -19.39 -15.16
CA ARG A 320 -17.24 -18.37 -16.13
C ARG A 320 -16.29 -18.95 -17.17
N ILE A 321 -16.37 -18.48 -18.42
CA ILE A 321 -15.30 -18.65 -19.42
C ILE A 321 -14.95 -17.26 -19.92
N ALA A 322 -13.77 -16.82 -19.59
CA ALA A 322 -13.23 -15.53 -20.04
C ALA A 322 -11.94 -15.71 -20.83
N ALA A 323 -11.69 -14.80 -21.76
CA ALA A 323 -10.48 -14.76 -22.57
C ALA A 323 -9.74 -13.44 -22.37
N ILE A 324 -8.40 -13.49 -22.42
CA ILE A 324 -7.53 -12.32 -22.52
C ILE A 324 -6.87 -12.35 -23.89
N LYS A 325 -7.07 -11.32 -24.69
CA LYS A 325 -6.34 -11.11 -25.94
C LYS A 325 -5.09 -10.29 -25.66
N VAL A 326 -3.92 -10.85 -25.96
CA VAL A 326 -2.63 -10.19 -25.75
C VAL A 326 -2.04 -9.80 -27.11
N PRO A 327 -1.91 -8.49 -27.40
CA PRO A 327 -1.27 -8.00 -28.61
C PRO A 327 0.19 -8.43 -28.68
N ASN A 328 0.67 -8.75 -29.88
CA ASN A 328 2.06 -9.20 -30.09
C ASN A 328 2.50 -10.40 -29.23
N GLY A 329 1.56 -11.22 -28.78
CA GLY A 329 1.83 -12.39 -27.95
C GLY A 329 2.72 -13.46 -28.62
N LYS A 330 3.00 -13.33 -29.90
CA LYS A 330 4.03 -14.12 -30.59
C LYS A 330 5.44 -13.96 -30.00
N LEU A 331 5.71 -12.89 -29.26
CA LEU A 331 6.97 -12.67 -28.55
C LEU A 331 7.13 -13.60 -27.35
N LEU A 332 6.04 -14.11 -26.80
CA LEU A 332 6.09 -15.05 -25.66
C LEU A 332 6.66 -16.40 -26.10
N THR A 333 7.67 -16.85 -25.42
CA THR A 333 8.25 -18.18 -25.63
C THR A 333 7.34 -19.27 -25.06
N ARG A 334 7.54 -20.51 -25.50
CA ARG A 334 6.80 -21.65 -24.93
C ARG A 334 7.08 -21.81 -23.44
N LYS A 335 8.32 -21.57 -23.01
CA LYS A 335 8.71 -21.65 -21.59
C LYS A 335 7.92 -20.64 -20.75
N GLN A 336 7.76 -19.40 -21.20
CA GLN A 336 6.96 -18.40 -20.48
C GLN A 336 5.49 -18.82 -20.39
N ILE A 337 4.90 -19.42 -21.43
CA ILE A 337 3.51 -19.91 -21.37
C ILE A 337 3.39 -21.08 -20.37
N ASP A 338 4.39 -21.96 -20.32
CA ASP A 338 4.42 -23.03 -19.32
C ASP A 338 4.55 -22.45 -17.90
N GLU A 339 5.39 -21.43 -17.69
CA GLU A 339 5.50 -20.68 -16.43
C GLU A 339 4.19 -19.98 -16.04
N TYR A 340 3.48 -19.37 -17.00
CA TYR A 340 2.16 -18.78 -16.76
C TYR A 340 1.12 -19.84 -16.37
N THR A 341 1.23 -21.05 -16.92
CA THR A 341 0.33 -22.15 -16.55
C THR A 341 0.56 -22.60 -15.10
N GLU A 342 1.80 -22.67 -14.65
CA GLU A 342 2.13 -22.92 -13.24
C GLU A 342 1.66 -21.76 -12.34
N PHE A 343 1.88 -20.53 -12.78
CA PHE A 343 1.49 -19.33 -12.03
C PHE A 343 -0.01 -19.26 -11.77
N VAL A 344 -0.86 -19.46 -12.78
CA VAL A 344 -2.32 -19.47 -12.58
C VAL A 344 -2.80 -20.62 -11.71
N GLY A 345 -2.01 -21.71 -11.64
CA GLY A 345 -2.26 -22.84 -10.73
C GLY A 345 -2.25 -22.43 -9.26
N ASN A 346 -1.46 -21.43 -8.86
CA ASN A 346 -1.44 -20.88 -7.50
C ASN A 346 -2.78 -20.26 -7.09
N TYR A 347 -3.60 -19.87 -8.08
CA TYR A 347 -4.95 -19.31 -7.88
C TYR A 347 -6.05 -20.36 -8.03
N GLY A 348 -5.69 -21.64 -8.13
CA GLY A 348 -6.62 -22.76 -8.23
C GLY A 348 -7.07 -23.12 -9.66
N ALA A 349 -6.52 -22.48 -10.69
CA ALA A 349 -6.76 -22.87 -12.07
C ALA A 349 -6.13 -24.24 -12.37
N LYS A 350 -6.85 -25.12 -13.08
CA LYS A 350 -6.36 -26.47 -13.41
C LYS A 350 -5.43 -26.49 -14.64
N GLY A 351 -5.31 -25.37 -15.34
CA GLY A 351 -4.47 -25.19 -16.52
C GLY A 351 -4.77 -23.86 -17.20
N LEU A 352 -3.97 -23.53 -18.19
CA LEU A 352 -4.12 -22.32 -19.00
C LEU A 352 -4.21 -22.71 -20.47
N ALA A 353 -5.42 -22.69 -21.02
CA ALA A 353 -5.61 -22.88 -22.44
C ALA A 353 -5.21 -21.61 -23.21
N TYR A 354 -4.61 -21.79 -24.38
CA TYR A 354 -4.22 -20.65 -25.21
C TYR A 354 -4.34 -20.93 -26.70
N ILE A 355 -4.48 -19.88 -27.50
CA ILE A 355 -4.48 -19.92 -28.97
C ILE A 355 -3.52 -18.83 -29.49
N ARG A 356 -2.52 -19.21 -30.28
CA ARG A 356 -1.69 -18.27 -31.05
C ARG A 356 -2.36 -17.96 -32.37
N VAL A 357 -2.40 -16.69 -32.75
CA VAL A 357 -2.99 -16.23 -33.99
C VAL A 357 -1.88 -15.92 -35.00
N GLU A 358 -1.72 -16.79 -36.01
CA GLU A 358 -0.75 -16.59 -37.09
C GLU A 358 -1.35 -15.80 -38.26
N ASP A 359 -2.56 -16.16 -38.68
CA ASP A 359 -3.30 -15.48 -39.74
C ASP A 359 -4.81 -15.61 -39.51
N PRO A 360 -5.47 -14.60 -38.93
CA PRO A 360 -6.89 -14.69 -38.59
C PRO A 360 -7.80 -14.81 -39.83
N SER A 361 -7.34 -14.43 -41.02
CA SER A 361 -8.11 -14.53 -42.26
C SER A 361 -8.31 -15.97 -42.76
N LYS A 362 -7.48 -16.91 -42.28
CA LYS A 362 -7.57 -18.35 -42.59
C LYS A 362 -8.43 -19.13 -41.62
N GLY A 363 -9.11 -18.45 -40.69
CA GLY A 363 -9.91 -19.11 -39.66
C GLY A 363 -9.07 -20.11 -38.87
N LYS A 364 -9.56 -21.33 -38.67
CA LYS A 364 -8.90 -22.37 -37.88
C LYS A 364 -7.48 -22.75 -38.35
N GLU A 365 -7.24 -22.71 -39.66
CA GLU A 365 -5.93 -23.05 -40.26
C GLU A 365 -4.85 -22.00 -39.93
N GLY A 366 -5.24 -20.78 -39.64
CA GLY A 366 -4.35 -19.69 -39.25
C GLY A 366 -4.08 -19.61 -37.75
N LEU A 367 -4.43 -20.64 -36.98
CA LEU A 367 -4.30 -20.68 -35.54
C LEU A 367 -3.44 -21.88 -35.08
N GLN A 368 -2.64 -21.64 -34.04
CA GLN A 368 -1.81 -22.67 -33.41
C GLN A 368 -2.23 -22.88 -31.95
N SER A 369 -2.74 -24.08 -31.63
CA SER A 369 -3.13 -24.43 -30.27
C SER A 369 -3.34 -25.92 -30.07
N PRO A 370 -3.03 -26.49 -28.89
CA PRO A 370 -3.37 -27.88 -28.57
C PRO A 370 -4.88 -28.15 -28.54
N ILE A 371 -5.70 -27.12 -28.27
CA ILE A 371 -7.15 -27.27 -28.08
C ILE A 371 -7.95 -27.06 -29.38
N ILE A 372 -7.35 -26.47 -30.41
CA ILE A 372 -8.05 -26.04 -31.62
C ILE A 372 -8.81 -27.19 -32.32
N LYS A 373 -8.29 -28.41 -32.25
CA LYS A 373 -8.90 -29.60 -32.85
C LYS A 373 -10.21 -30.02 -32.21
N PHE A 374 -10.50 -29.52 -31.02
CA PHE A 374 -11.70 -29.87 -30.24
C PHE A 374 -12.79 -28.78 -30.32
N ILE A 375 -12.54 -27.69 -31.06
CA ILE A 375 -13.44 -26.54 -31.16
C ILE A 375 -13.93 -26.46 -32.62
N GLU A 376 -15.22 -26.31 -32.82
CA GLU A 376 -15.84 -26.22 -34.13
C GLU A 376 -15.49 -24.90 -34.84
N ASP A 377 -15.48 -24.91 -36.18
CA ASP A 377 -15.06 -23.76 -36.99
C ASP A 377 -15.95 -22.54 -36.76
N SER A 378 -17.27 -22.77 -36.59
CA SER A 378 -18.24 -21.69 -36.29
C SER A 378 -17.99 -20.99 -34.95
N ILE A 379 -17.52 -21.74 -33.95
CA ILE A 379 -17.15 -21.18 -32.65
C ILE A 379 -15.84 -20.37 -32.79
N ILE A 380 -14.89 -20.89 -33.58
CA ILE A 380 -13.63 -20.17 -33.85
C ILE A 380 -13.91 -18.84 -34.57
N GLU A 381 -14.74 -18.83 -35.63
CA GLU A 381 -15.08 -17.60 -36.33
C GLU A 381 -15.75 -16.57 -35.41
N SER A 382 -16.68 -17.01 -34.57
CA SER A 382 -17.35 -16.18 -33.58
C SER A 382 -16.36 -15.64 -32.54
N LEU A 383 -15.41 -16.46 -32.08
CA LEU A 383 -14.38 -16.10 -31.12
C LEU A 383 -13.43 -15.03 -31.69
N LEU A 384 -12.91 -15.25 -32.91
CA LEU A 384 -12.01 -14.31 -33.56
C LEU A 384 -12.66 -12.93 -33.79
N SER A 385 -13.96 -12.96 -34.17
CA SER A 385 -14.77 -11.74 -34.35
C SER A 385 -15.00 -11.01 -33.03
N THR A 386 -15.38 -11.75 -31.97
CA THR A 386 -15.66 -11.18 -30.64
C THR A 386 -14.41 -10.53 -30.03
N LEU A 387 -13.27 -11.20 -30.14
CA LEU A 387 -12.00 -10.73 -29.58
C LEU A 387 -11.28 -9.71 -30.50
N LYS A 388 -11.73 -9.53 -31.74
CA LYS A 388 -11.13 -8.63 -32.74
C LYS A 388 -9.61 -8.86 -32.83
N VAL A 389 -9.21 -10.11 -33.01
CA VAL A 389 -7.82 -10.52 -33.01
C VAL A 389 -7.07 -10.06 -34.26
N GLN A 390 -5.78 -9.89 -34.12
CA GLN A 390 -4.86 -9.55 -35.20
C GLN A 390 -3.76 -10.61 -35.34
N GLU A 391 -3.05 -10.59 -36.47
CA GLU A 391 -1.87 -11.43 -36.67
C GLU A 391 -0.82 -11.17 -35.58
N GLY A 392 -0.32 -12.22 -34.98
CA GLY A 392 0.67 -12.18 -33.89
C GLY A 392 0.09 -12.06 -32.49
N ASP A 393 -1.24 -11.99 -32.33
CA ASP A 393 -1.88 -12.03 -31.01
C ASP A 393 -1.79 -13.44 -30.39
N ILE A 394 -1.92 -13.49 -29.07
CA ILE A 394 -2.19 -14.72 -28.33
C ILE A 394 -3.45 -14.53 -27.46
N ILE A 395 -4.27 -15.57 -27.38
CA ILE A 395 -5.47 -15.57 -26.54
C ILE A 395 -5.24 -16.57 -25.41
N PHE A 396 -5.39 -16.14 -24.15
CA PHE A 396 -5.42 -17.01 -22.99
C PHE A 396 -6.86 -17.17 -22.50
N PHE A 397 -7.20 -18.34 -21.96
CA PHE A 397 -8.56 -18.67 -21.47
C PHE A 397 -8.53 -19.13 -20.03
N GLY A 398 -9.48 -18.63 -19.24
CA GLY A 398 -9.88 -19.20 -17.97
C GLY A 398 -11.26 -19.83 -18.09
N ALA A 399 -11.44 -21.06 -17.61
CA ALA A 399 -12.72 -21.77 -17.62
C ALA A 399 -12.92 -22.51 -16.30
N GLY A 400 -14.03 -22.28 -15.60
CA GLY A 400 -14.32 -22.90 -14.30
C GLY A 400 -15.13 -22.00 -13.39
N LYS A 401 -15.04 -22.23 -12.08
CA LYS A 401 -15.73 -21.40 -11.08
C LYS A 401 -15.32 -19.93 -11.23
N ARG A 402 -16.30 -19.02 -11.15
CA ARG A 402 -16.14 -17.60 -11.44
C ARG A 402 -15.00 -16.94 -10.66
N ASN A 403 -14.91 -17.18 -9.36
CA ASN A 403 -13.83 -16.63 -8.52
C ASN A 403 -12.45 -17.11 -8.96
N ILE A 404 -12.27 -18.41 -9.25
CA ILE A 404 -10.97 -18.97 -9.71
C ILE A 404 -10.57 -18.35 -11.06
N VAL A 405 -11.53 -18.22 -11.99
CA VAL A 405 -11.26 -17.60 -13.30
C VAL A 405 -10.87 -16.14 -13.14
N ASN A 406 -11.59 -15.39 -12.31
CA ASN A 406 -11.30 -14.00 -12.04
C ASN A 406 -9.91 -13.82 -11.43
N ASP A 407 -9.62 -14.50 -10.31
CA ASP A 407 -8.36 -14.36 -9.60
C ASP A 407 -7.15 -14.77 -10.47
N SER A 408 -7.28 -15.89 -11.18
CA SER A 408 -6.19 -16.40 -12.03
C SER A 408 -5.94 -15.53 -13.25
N LEU A 409 -6.99 -15.07 -13.94
CA LEU A 409 -6.82 -14.23 -15.12
C LEU A 409 -6.45 -12.79 -14.77
N ALA A 410 -6.92 -12.23 -13.66
CA ALA A 410 -6.47 -10.92 -13.19
C ALA A 410 -4.97 -10.92 -12.89
N ALA A 411 -4.49 -11.92 -12.16
CA ALA A 411 -3.06 -12.06 -11.87
C ALA A 411 -2.23 -12.29 -13.16
N LEU A 412 -2.73 -13.13 -14.09
CA LEU A 412 -2.09 -13.36 -15.38
C LEU A 412 -2.02 -12.09 -16.21
N ARG A 413 -3.09 -11.32 -16.26
CA ARG A 413 -3.21 -10.05 -16.95
C ARG A 413 -2.07 -9.10 -16.56
N ASP A 414 -1.83 -8.94 -15.26
CA ASP A 414 -0.81 -8.04 -14.74
C ASP A 414 0.62 -8.58 -15.00
N LEU A 415 0.82 -9.89 -14.87
CA LEU A 415 2.09 -10.52 -15.16
C LEU A 415 2.47 -10.38 -16.65
N VAL A 416 1.54 -10.68 -17.56
CA VAL A 416 1.75 -10.57 -19.01
C VAL A 416 2.00 -9.12 -19.42
N ALA A 417 1.26 -8.17 -18.85
CA ALA A 417 1.46 -6.76 -19.16
C ALA A 417 2.85 -6.27 -18.73
N LYS A 418 3.36 -6.75 -17.61
CA LYS A 418 4.72 -6.46 -17.13
C LYS A 418 5.78 -7.08 -18.05
N ASP A 419 5.63 -8.37 -18.40
CA ASP A 419 6.60 -9.11 -19.20
C ASP A 419 6.72 -8.58 -20.64
N LEU A 420 5.65 -8.00 -21.18
CA LEU A 420 5.58 -7.42 -22.53
C LEU A 420 5.65 -5.90 -22.54
N ASP A 421 5.86 -5.24 -21.39
CA ASP A 421 5.92 -3.77 -21.25
C ASP A 421 4.70 -3.06 -21.89
N LEU A 422 3.49 -3.52 -21.53
CA LEU A 422 2.24 -3.04 -22.10
C LEU A 422 1.60 -1.86 -21.34
N LEU A 423 2.21 -1.39 -20.24
CA LEU A 423 1.64 -0.30 -19.48
C LEU A 423 1.61 0.99 -20.29
N THR A 424 0.44 1.66 -20.32
CA THR A 424 0.19 2.81 -21.20
C THR A 424 0.56 4.16 -20.60
N CYS A 425 0.72 4.23 -19.29
CA CYS A 425 1.03 5.45 -18.54
C CYS A 425 1.69 5.10 -17.20
N GLU A 426 2.18 6.10 -16.49
CA GLU A 426 2.79 5.93 -15.16
C GLU A 426 1.73 5.84 -14.05
N TRP A 427 0.66 6.63 -14.17
CA TRP A 427 -0.39 6.74 -13.17
C TRP A 427 -1.77 6.62 -13.80
N ALA A 428 -2.63 5.78 -13.22
CA ALA A 428 -4.02 5.58 -13.65
C ALA A 428 -4.94 5.47 -12.44
N PRO A 429 -5.40 6.60 -11.88
CA PRO A 429 -6.35 6.61 -10.78
C PRO A 429 -7.77 6.29 -11.27
N CYS A 430 -8.55 5.58 -10.46
CA CYS A 430 -9.98 5.38 -10.70
C CYS A 430 -10.77 5.33 -9.40
N TRP A 431 -12.06 5.56 -9.52
CA TRP A 431 -13.06 5.28 -8.52
C TRP A 431 -13.80 4.01 -8.89
N VAL A 432 -13.97 3.11 -7.93
CA VAL A 432 -14.86 1.95 -8.06
C VAL A 432 -16.07 2.22 -7.20
N VAL A 433 -17.26 2.07 -7.79
CA VAL A 433 -18.56 2.43 -7.16
C VAL A 433 -19.57 1.29 -7.31
N ASP A 434 -20.75 1.45 -6.73
CA ASP A 434 -21.86 0.49 -6.85
C ASP A 434 -21.49 -0.91 -6.35
N PHE A 435 -20.89 -0.99 -5.17
CA PHE A 435 -20.57 -2.26 -4.54
C PHE A 435 -21.83 -3.00 -4.08
N PRO A 436 -21.88 -4.35 -4.15
CA PRO A 436 -22.92 -5.12 -3.49
C PRO A 436 -22.93 -4.86 -1.97
N MET A 437 -24.12 -4.81 -1.38
CA MET A 437 -24.25 -4.63 0.08
C MET A 437 -23.75 -5.85 0.84
N PHE A 438 -24.08 -7.04 0.36
CA PHE A 438 -23.76 -8.31 1.00
C PHE A 438 -23.18 -9.31 0.03
N GLU A 439 -22.37 -10.19 0.58
CA GLU A 439 -21.95 -11.45 -0.04
C GLU A 439 -22.28 -12.63 0.88
N LYS A 440 -22.22 -13.85 0.35
CA LYS A 440 -22.35 -15.07 1.16
C LYS A 440 -21.00 -15.58 1.58
N ASN A 441 -20.82 -15.80 2.88
CA ASN A 441 -19.66 -16.49 3.41
C ASN A 441 -19.70 -18.00 3.08
N LYS A 442 -18.68 -18.75 3.48
CA LYS A 442 -18.60 -20.21 3.26
C LYS A 442 -19.74 -21.01 3.92
N SER A 443 -20.37 -20.46 4.97
CA SER A 443 -21.50 -21.06 5.68
C SER A 443 -22.85 -20.72 5.01
N GLY A 444 -22.85 -19.79 4.04
CA GLY A 444 -24.07 -19.32 3.36
C GLY A 444 -24.73 -18.11 4.04
N ASP A 445 -24.18 -17.61 5.14
CA ASP A 445 -24.68 -16.42 5.84
C ASP A 445 -24.27 -15.15 5.09
N LEU A 446 -25.08 -14.09 5.24
CA LEU A 446 -24.77 -12.79 4.71
C LEU A 446 -23.63 -12.13 5.50
N THR A 447 -22.67 -11.57 4.79
CA THR A 447 -21.62 -10.69 5.34
C THR A 447 -21.61 -9.39 4.55
N PRO A 448 -21.34 -8.22 5.18
CA PRO A 448 -21.24 -6.99 4.44
C PRO A 448 -19.92 -7.00 3.65
N LEU A 449 -19.94 -6.47 2.44
CA LEU A 449 -18.72 -6.36 1.64
C LEU A 449 -17.77 -5.28 2.19
N HIS A 450 -18.32 -4.16 2.69
CA HIS A 450 -17.58 -3.12 3.40
C HIS A 450 -17.79 -3.25 4.91
N HIS A 451 -18.73 -2.47 5.46
CA HIS A 451 -19.05 -2.52 6.89
C HIS A 451 -20.58 -2.33 7.11
N PRO A 452 -21.12 -2.74 8.26
CA PRO A 452 -22.57 -2.73 8.51
C PRO A 452 -23.21 -1.33 8.61
N PHE A 453 -22.43 -0.27 8.54
CA PHE A 453 -22.91 1.13 8.59
C PHE A 453 -22.96 1.79 7.21
N THR A 454 -22.64 1.06 6.15
CA THR A 454 -22.72 1.53 4.75
C THR A 454 -24.17 1.64 4.31
N ALA A 455 -24.55 2.78 3.73
CA ALA A 455 -25.92 2.98 3.23
C ALA A 455 -26.17 2.16 1.96
N PRO A 456 -27.24 1.35 1.89
CA PRO A 456 -27.71 0.80 0.64
C PRO A 456 -28.44 1.88 -0.18
N ASN A 457 -28.47 1.71 -1.50
CA ASN A 457 -29.17 2.60 -2.42
C ASN A 457 -30.66 2.23 -2.61
N CYS A 458 -31.25 1.54 -1.65
CA CYS A 458 -32.63 1.08 -1.67
C CYS A 458 -33.31 1.28 -0.31
N THR A 459 -34.62 1.12 -0.26
CA THR A 459 -35.39 1.18 0.99
C THR A 459 -35.19 -0.06 1.88
N ALA A 460 -35.51 0.05 3.17
CA ALA A 460 -35.40 -1.09 4.09
C ALA A 460 -36.28 -2.29 3.71
N ASP A 461 -37.42 -2.08 3.04
CA ASP A 461 -38.28 -3.17 2.60
C ASP A 461 -37.76 -3.84 1.31
N GLU A 462 -37.19 -3.09 0.39
CA GLU A 462 -36.48 -3.63 -0.77
C GLU A 462 -35.28 -4.46 -0.35
N LEU A 463 -34.48 -3.95 0.62
CA LEU A 463 -33.33 -4.65 1.16
C LEU A 463 -33.69 -6.00 1.80
N LYS A 464 -34.81 -6.07 2.54
CA LYS A 464 -35.31 -7.32 3.12
C LYS A 464 -35.74 -8.33 2.06
N ASN A 465 -36.32 -7.85 0.95
CA ASN A 465 -36.83 -8.71 -0.12
C ASN A 465 -35.71 -9.28 -0.99
N ASP A 466 -34.69 -8.51 -1.29
CA ASP A 466 -33.54 -8.93 -2.11
C ASP A 466 -32.21 -8.37 -1.56
N PRO A 467 -31.68 -8.93 -0.46
CA PRO A 467 -30.45 -8.44 0.15
C PRO A 467 -29.21 -8.65 -0.74
N LEU A 468 -29.18 -9.66 -1.60
CA LEU A 468 -28.04 -9.93 -2.48
C LEU A 468 -28.04 -9.08 -3.77
N GLY A 469 -29.20 -8.58 -4.18
CA GLY A 469 -29.32 -7.66 -5.31
C GLY A 469 -29.10 -6.18 -4.91
N ALA A 470 -29.08 -5.88 -3.62
CA ALA A 470 -28.88 -4.51 -3.14
C ALA A 470 -27.45 -4.02 -3.38
N LEU A 471 -27.34 -2.82 -3.96
CA LEU A 471 -26.08 -2.08 -4.09
C LEU A 471 -25.95 -1.05 -2.97
N THR A 472 -24.74 -0.55 -2.77
CA THR A 472 -24.44 0.46 -1.76
C THR A 472 -23.96 1.77 -2.37
N GLU A 473 -23.97 2.83 -1.57
CA GLU A 473 -23.28 4.08 -1.84
C GLU A 473 -21.85 4.06 -1.32
N ALA A 474 -21.16 2.93 -1.52
CA ALA A 474 -19.73 2.79 -1.25
C ALA A 474 -18.90 3.17 -2.49
N TYR A 475 -17.69 3.63 -2.23
CA TYR A 475 -16.74 4.04 -3.25
C TYR A 475 -15.31 3.82 -2.77
N ASP A 476 -14.49 3.19 -3.62
CA ASP A 476 -13.07 2.98 -3.37
C ASP A 476 -12.23 3.76 -4.37
N ILE A 477 -11.18 4.41 -3.86
CA ILE A 477 -10.17 5.03 -4.70
C ILE A 477 -9.04 4.04 -4.95
N VAL A 478 -8.77 3.78 -6.23
CA VAL A 478 -7.75 2.84 -6.68
C VAL A 478 -6.70 3.59 -7.49
N LEU A 479 -5.43 3.30 -7.25
CA LEU A 479 -4.30 3.84 -8.00
C LEU A 479 -3.37 2.69 -8.39
N ASN A 480 -3.16 2.51 -9.69
CA ASN A 480 -2.22 1.51 -10.21
C ASN A 480 -2.46 0.09 -9.67
N GLY A 481 -3.71 -0.36 -9.61
CA GLY A 481 -4.06 -1.68 -9.11
C GLY A 481 -4.05 -1.82 -7.58
N THR A 482 -3.88 -0.72 -6.86
CA THR A 482 -3.85 -0.69 -5.40
C THR A 482 -5.00 0.17 -4.88
N GLU A 483 -5.83 -0.39 -4.02
CA GLU A 483 -6.81 0.35 -3.24
C GLU A 483 -6.09 1.29 -2.29
N LEU A 484 -6.17 2.59 -2.55
CA LEU A 484 -5.64 3.63 -1.66
C LEU A 484 -6.51 3.83 -0.44
N GLY A 485 -7.81 3.70 -0.61
CA GLY A 485 -8.77 3.88 0.46
C GLY A 485 -10.20 3.62 0.00
N GLY A 486 -11.07 3.43 0.97
CA GLY A 486 -12.49 3.19 0.75
C GLY A 486 -13.37 4.06 1.63
N GLY A 487 -14.55 4.32 1.15
CA GLY A 487 -15.55 5.13 1.83
C GLY A 487 -16.98 4.79 1.45
N SER A 488 -17.92 5.43 2.11
CA SER A 488 -19.34 5.30 1.79
C SER A 488 -20.16 6.46 2.33
N VAL A 489 -21.35 6.63 1.84
CA VAL A 489 -22.42 7.27 2.59
C VAL A 489 -22.82 6.35 3.74
N ARG A 490 -23.12 6.91 4.92
CA ARG A 490 -23.43 6.14 6.12
C ARG A 490 -24.92 6.04 6.34
N ILE A 491 -25.37 4.93 6.93
CA ILE A 491 -26.73 4.82 7.41
C ILE A 491 -26.89 5.80 8.58
N HIS A 492 -27.80 6.76 8.43
CA HIS A 492 -28.19 7.69 9.48
C HIS A 492 -29.63 7.46 9.98
N ASP A 493 -30.37 6.58 9.30
CA ASP A 493 -31.73 6.17 9.67
C ASP A 493 -31.72 4.91 10.53
N ARG A 494 -32.44 4.98 11.66
CA ARG A 494 -32.52 3.87 12.62
C ARG A 494 -33.11 2.60 12.03
N LEU A 495 -34.23 2.72 11.28
CA LEU A 495 -34.94 1.55 10.74
C LEU A 495 -34.07 0.79 9.75
N MET A 496 -33.34 1.53 8.91
CA MET A 496 -32.39 0.94 7.98
C MET A 496 -31.26 0.22 8.73
N GLN A 497 -30.68 0.86 9.76
CA GLN A 497 -29.59 0.24 10.55
C GLN A 497 -30.04 -1.03 11.27
N GLU A 498 -31.22 -1.03 11.89
CA GLU A 498 -31.78 -2.22 12.53
C GLU A 498 -32.05 -3.35 11.51
N THR A 499 -32.45 -2.98 10.30
CA THR A 499 -32.68 -3.93 9.20
C THR A 499 -31.38 -4.61 8.77
N VAL A 500 -30.33 -3.84 8.56
CA VAL A 500 -29.00 -4.36 8.18
C VAL A 500 -28.47 -5.30 9.27
N LEU A 501 -28.50 -4.89 10.54
CA LEU A 501 -28.02 -5.72 11.65
C LEU A 501 -28.80 -7.04 11.77
N LYS A 502 -30.12 -7.03 11.56
CA LYS A 502 -30.94 -8.25 11.55
C LYS A 502 -30.57 -9.20 10.40
N LEU A 503 -30.32 -8.67 9.21
CA LEU A 503 -29.90 -9.48 8.05
C LEU A 503 -28.52 -10.13 8.28
N LEU A 504 -27.66 -9.50 9.08
CA LEU A 504 -26.35 -10.02 9.49
C LEU A 504 -26.43 -10.98 10.69
N ASN A 505 -27.65 -11.36 11.14
CA ASN A 505 -27.89 -12.20 12.32
C ASN A 505 -27.35 -11.60 13.64
N ILE A 506 -27.18 -10.26 13.72
CA ILE A 506 -26.80 -9.55 14.93
C ILE A 506 -28.07 -9.20 15.71
N ASN A 507 -28.27 -9.84 16.87
CA ASN A 507 -29.44 -9.57 17.70
C ASN A 507 -29.32 -8.25 18.46
N GLU A 508 -30.45 -7.76 19.02
CA GLU A 508 -30.51 -6.45 19.71
C GLU A 508 -29.50 -6.33 20.87
N LYS A 509 -29.33 -7.40 21.65
CA LYS A 509 -28.38 -7.39 22.77
C LYS A 509 -26.95 -7.28 22.29
N GLU A 510 -26.59 -8.03 21.27
CA GLU A 510 -25.27 -8.00 20.67
C GLU A 510 -25.00 -6.65 19.97
N ALA A 511 -26.00 -6.08 19.31
CA ALA A 511 -25.92 -4.75 18.70
C ALA A 511 -25.68 -3.67 19.76
N GLU A 512 -26.39 -3.72 20.89
CA GLU A 512 -26.19 -2.81 22.01
C GLU A 512 -24.80 -2.98 22.66
N GLU A 513 -24.36 -4.21 22.86
CA GLU A 513 -23.02 -4.49 23.40
C GLU A 513 -21.89 -3.98 22.52
N LYS A 514 -22.00 -4.12 21.19
CA LYS A 514 -20.95 -3.77 20.23
C LYS A 514 -21.02 -2.32 19.74
N PHE A 515 -22.22 -1.82 19.48
CA PHE A 515 -22.48 -0.55 18.77
C PHE A 515 -23.43 0.40 19.49
N GLY A 516 -23.80 0.10 20.76
CA GLY A 516 -24.85 0.80 21.48
C GLY A 516 -24.70 2.32 21.52
N PHE A 517 -23.47 2.83 21.66
CA PHE A 517 -23.22 4.27 21.69
C PHE A 517 -23.47 4.93 20.30
N LEU A 518 -23.13 4.26 19.19
CA LEU A 518 -23.44 4.76 17.85
C LEU A 518 -24.94 4.68 17.56
N ILE A 519 -25.58 3.53 17.87
CA ILE A 519 -27.04 3.37 17.74
C ILE A 519 -27.78 4.44 18.54
N SER A 520 -27.32 4.73 19.76
CA SER A 520 -27.86 5.82 20.57
C SER A 520 -27.67 7.18 19.91
N ALA A 521 -26.48 7.46 19.34
CA ALA A 521 -26.23 8.71 18.60
C ALA A 521 -27.17 8.89 17.41
N LEU A 522 -27.41 7.82 16.61
CA LEU A 522 -28.36 7.84 15.49
C LEU A 522 -29.79 8.20 15.92
N GLN A 523 -30.19 7.87 17.16
CA GLN A 523 -31.51 8.16 17.71
C GLN A 523 -31.68 9.63 18.14
N HIS A 524 -30.60 10.41 18.22
CA HIS A 524 -30.61 11.78 18.74
C HIS A 524 -30.37 12.84 17.64
N GLY A 525 -30.81 12.58 16.42
CA GLY A 525 -30.76 13.54 15.34
C GLY A 525 -29.42 13.56 14.58
N CYS A 526 -28.95 12.38 14.20
CA CYS A 526 -27.76 12.24 13.39
C CYS A 526 -28.00 12.77 11.96
N PRO A 527 -27.17 13.67 11.42
CA PRO A 527 -27.30 14.15 10.06
C PRO A 527 -26.93 13.07 9.03
N PRO A 528 -27.38 13.17 7.77
CA PRO A 528 -26.76 12.45 6.67
C PRO A 528 -25.26 12.75 6.63
N HIS A 529 -24.42 11.73 6.49
CA HIS A 529 -22.97 11.91 6.50
C HIS A 529 -22.29 10.85 5.65
N ALA A 530 -21.10 11.18 5.17
CA ALA A 530 -20.28 10.33 4.34
C ALA A 530 -18.80 10.57 4.62
N GLY A 531 -17.97 9.61 4.34
CA GLY A 531 -16.54 9.74 4.57
C GLY A 531 -15.72 8.65 3.92
N LEU A 532 -14.41 8.72 4.14
CA LEU A 532 -13.45 7.82 3.54
C LEU A 532 -12.26 7.66 4.47
N ALA A 533 -11.57 6.53 4.34
CA ALA A 533 -10.28 6.29 4.97
C ALA A 533 -9.23 5.99 3.91
N ILE A 534 -8.13 6.74 3.88
CA ILE A 534 -6.99 6.50 2.99
C ILE A 534 -5.89 5.79 3.77
N GLY A 535 -5.39 4.67 3.26
CA GLY A 535 -4.20 4.01 3.78
C GLY A 535 -2.96 4.87 3.52
N PHE A 536 -2.60 5.73 4.48
CA PHE A 536 -1.52 6.71 4.31
C PHE A 536 -0.18 6.06 4.00
N ASP A 537 0.17 4.98 4.70
CA ASP A 537 1.42 4.25 4.45
C ASP A 537 1.46 3.65 3.03
N ARG A 538 0.32 3.12 2.54
CA ARG A 538 0.18 2.56 1.20
C ARG A 538 0.30 3.65 0.12
N MET A 539 -0.29 4.82 0.36
CA MET A 539 -0.14 5.97 -0.52
C MET A 539 1.33 6.40 -0.64
N ILE A 540 2.07 6.49 0.46
CA ILE A 540 3.49 6.82 0.44
C ILE A 540 4.30 5.73 -0.27
N MET A 541 4.00 4.45 -0.06
CA MET A 541 4.64 3.33 -0.75
C MET A 541 4.53 3.47 -2.28
N LEU A 542 3.34 3.80 -2.80
CA LEU A 542 3.16 4.05 -4.23
C LEU A 542 3.92 5.30 -4.70
N MET A 543 3.85 6.40 -3.96
CA MET A 543 4.52 7.67 -4.31
C MET A 543 6.05 7.57 -4.33
N THR A 544 6.63 6.64 -3.57
CA THR A 544 8.08 6.38 -3.53
C THR A 544 8.52 5.29 -4.50
N GLY A 545 7.58 4.56 -5.12
CA GLY A 545 7.88 3.38 -5.93
C GLY A 545 8.46 2.22 -5.12
N SER A 546 8.23 2.19 -3.80
CA SER A 546 8.72 1.12 -2.91
C SER A 546 7.90 -0.17 -3.08
N ASP A 547 8.57 -1.32 -3.06
CA ASP A 547 7.93 -2.63 -3.16
C ASP A 547 7.27 -3.08 -1.83
N SER A 548 7.61 -2.44 -0.73
CA SER A 548 7.13 -2.79 0.60
C SER A 548 6.76 -1.57 1.43
N ILE A 549 5.63 -1.67 2.13
CA ILE A 549 5.17 -0.65 3.10
C ILE A 549 6.21 -0.44 4.24
N ARG A 550 7.07 -1.43 4.50
CA ARG A 550 8.14 -1.36 5.50
C ARG A 550 9.25 -0.36 5.15
N ASP A 551 9.37 0.01 3.88
CA ASP A 551 10.35 0.99 3.42
C ASP A 551 9.89 2.44 3.63
N VAL A 552 8.62 2.66 3.95
CA VAL A 552 8.03 3.99 4.20
C VAL A 552 7.58 4.21 5.64
N ILE A 553 7.83 3.23 6.52
CA ILE A 553 7.58 3.29 7.97
C ILE A 553 8.93 3.23 8.69
N ALA A 554 9.17 4.15 9.63
CA ALA A 554 10.46 4.25 10.32
C ALA A 554 10.82 2.95 11.07
N PHE A 555 9.88 2.38 11.83
CA PHE A 555 10.07 1.17 12.65
C PHE A 555 8.93 0.16 12.40
N PRO A 556 8.93 -0.52 11.24
CA PRO A 556 7.89 -1.50 10.92
C PRO A 556 8.10 -2.81 11.66
N LYS A 557 7.06 -3.66 11.65
CA LYS A 557 7.14 -5.06 12.07
C LYS A 557 7.53 -5.96 10.89
N THR A 558 8.12 -7.12 11.20
CA THR A 558 8.36 -8.22 10.25
C THR A 558 7.04 -8.83 9.76
N GLN A 559 7.10 -9.75 8.81
CA GLN A 559 5.91 -10.53 8.38
C GLN A 559 5.30 -11.38 9.50
N THR A 560 6.07 -11.69 10.55
CA THR A 560 5.62 -12.42 11.74
C THR A 560 5.16 -11.50 12.86
N ALA A 561 4.87 -10.21 12.56
CA ALA A 561 4.44 -9.19 13.51
C ALA A 561 5.42 -8.93 14.67
N SER A 562 6.71 -9.16 14.48
CA SER A 562 7.76 -8.91 15.47
C SER A 562 8.61 -7.69 15.11
N CYS A 563 9.24 -7.06 16.10
CA CYS A 563 10.21 -5.98 15.92
C CYS A 563 11.62 -6.48 16.27
N LEU A 564 12.47 -6.67 15.26
CA LEU A 564 13.83 -7.17 15.47
C LEU A 564 14.76 -6.16 16.17
N LEU A 565 14.44 -4.86 16.12
CA LEU A 565 15.20 -3.82 16.79
C LEU A 565 14.96 -3.82 18.31
N THR A 566 13.70 -3.98 18.74
CA THR A 566 13.29 -3.90 20.15
C THR A 566 13.03 -5.26 20.77
N GLU A 567 13.10 -6.33 19.96
CA GLU A 567 12.78 -7.71 20.34
C GLU A 567 11.33 -7.87 20.82
N ALA A 568 10.42 -6.98 20.38
CA ALA A 568 9.00 -7.08 20.69
C ALA A 568 8.29 -8.07 19.73
N PRO A 569 7.28 -8.85 20.25
CA PRO A 569 6.78 -8.87 21.60
C PRO A 569 7.73 -9.57 22.58
N GLY A 570 7.80 -9.08 23.81
CA GLY A 570 8.60 -9.63 24.90
C GLY A 570 7.76 -10.28 25.99
N GLN A 571 8.41 -10.91 26.96
CA GLN A 571 7.74 -11.49 28.12
C GLN A 571 7.33 -10.39 29.09
N ALA A 572 6.13 -10.50 29.66
CA ALA A 572 5.70 -9.67 30.76
C ALA A 572 6.28 -10.17 32.09
N ALA A 573 6.61 -9.25 33.00
CA ALA A 573 7.05 -9.62 34.35
C ALA A 573 5.91 -10.28 35.14
N GLN A 574 6.26 -11.22 36.01
CA GLN A 574 5.26 -11.97 36.79
C GLN A 574 4.39 -11.06 37.64
N GLU A 575 4.98 -10.02 38.26
CA GLU A 575 4.27 -9.03 39.05
C GLU A 575 3.23 -8.26 38.22
N GLN A 576 3.56 -7.93 36.96
CA GLN A 576 2.62 -7.27 36.05
C GLN A 576 1.42 -8.17 35.70
N LEU A 577 1.68 -9.47 35.49
CA LEU A 577 0.61 -10.44 35.20
C LEU A 577 -0.31 -10.62 36.42
N GLU A 578 0.25 -10.65 37.64
CA GLU A 578 -0.51 -10.74 38.87
C GLU A 578 -1.38 -9.50 39.10
N GLU A 579 -0.83 -8.29 38.87
CA GLU A 579 -1.61 -7.04 38.94
C GLU A 579 -2.74 -6.97 37.91
N LEU A 580 -2.59 -7.62 36.77
CA LEU A 580 -3.58 -7.69 35.70
C LEU A 580 -4.54 -8.87 35.88
N HIS A 581 -4.35 -9.72 36.87
CA HIS A 581 -5.10 -10.96 37.07
C HIS A 581 -5.05 -11.92 35.88
N ILE A 582 -3.92 -11.99 35.18
CA ILE A 582 -3.70 -12.82 33.98
C ILE A 582 -2.86 -14.04 34.36
N ARG A 583 -3.22 -15.21 33.81
CA ARG A 583 -2.44 -16.45 33.90
C ARG A 583 -2.35 -17.06 32.52
N PHE A 584 -1.17 -17.59 32.16
CA PHE A 584 -1.01 -18.39 30.95
C PHE A 584 -1.66 -19.76 31.18
N HIS A 585 -2.43 -20.21 30.17
CA HIS A 585 -3.03 -21.54 30.14
C HIS A 585 -2.32 -22.39 29.10
N GLY A 586 -1.83 -23.59 29.50
CA GLY A 586 -1.24 -24.55 28.58
C GLY A 586 0.21 -24.30 28.14
N LEU A 587 0.87 -23.26 28.70
CA LEU A 587 2.32 -23.12 28.57
C LEU A 587 2.96 -23.83 29.77
N GLU A 588 3.36 -25.08 29.58
CA GLU A 588 4.27 -25.73 30.52
C GLU A 588 5.62 -25.00 30.46
N LYS A 589 6.19 -24.67 31.63
CA LYS A 589 7.57 -24.19 31.68
C LYS A 589 8.43 -25.32 31.15
N GLU A 590 9.10 -25.15 30.01
CA GLU A 590 10.28 -25.90 29.71
C GLU A 590 11.34 -25.47 30.75
N ASP A 591 11.62 -26.37 31.70
CA ASP A 591 12.66 -26.22 32.74
C ASP A 591 14.06 -26.17 32.14
#